data_53941b03a3fd81e9fa08627aaf9e040b
#
_entry.id   53941b03a3fd81e9fa08627aaf9e040b
#
_cell.length_a   1.000
_cell.length_b   1.000
_cell.length_c   1.000
_cell.angle_alpha   90.00
_cell.angle_beta   90.00
_cell.angle_gamma   90.00
#
_symmetry.space_group_name_H-M   'P 1'
#
loop_
_entity.id
_entity.type
_entity.pdbx_description
1 polymer ?
#
loop_
_entity_poly.entity_id
_entity_poly.type
_entity_poly.pdbx_seq_one_letter_code
_entity_poly.pdbx_strand_id
1 'polypeptide(L)'
;VNNELNISIFSKALYSSWCYVPQHKILFDCGEGAATAIGNSLANIERIFIGHNHADHTLGLPSVVGCRNSGRGISRNKDTQDHNKPLTIYYPKDNTHLNALFDFVMGRNSNYLRYKITFVPIEAGFELDLGNKQYVRAFNMSHQKNVSTLGYVIYENRNRLKPEFLGKNIPELLKNGLSKDAINESYRANLFAYCLDAYDIPDADQLTGCKDVIMDCTFVNAEDRDDTTHFTIDEAIKVCKDAGVKKMYAAHLSGRYDYNEVAKNYPDITFINPYKVNNL
;
A
#
# COMPACT_ATOMS: atom_id res chain seq x y z
N VAL A 1 0.81 4.61 22.95
CA VAL A 1 0.54 5.35 21.71
C VAL A 1 -0.23 4.42 20.81
N ASN A 2 -1.47 4.78 20.45
CA ASN A 2 -2.26 4.02 19.49
C ASN A 2 -1.53 4.05 18.13
N ASN A 3 -1.00 2.92 17.70
CA ASN A 3 -0.32 2.76 16.40
C ASN A 3 -1.34 2.44 15.28
N GLU A 4 -2.51 3.07 15.32
CA GLU A 4 -3.48 2.92 14.24
C GLU A 4 -3.09 3.82 13.07
N LEU A 5 -3.02 3.22 11.90
CA LEU A 5 -2.82 3.97 10.67
C LEU A 5 -4.17 4.53 10.21
N ASN A 6 -4.20 5.81 9.90
CA ASN A 6 -5.34 6.39 9.20
C ASN A 6 -5.15 6.07 7.71
N ILE A 7 -6.15 5.50 7.11
CA ILE A 7 -6.09 5.08 5.71
C ILE A 7 -7.28 5.70 4.99
N SER A 8 -7.00 6.38 3.89
CA SER A 8 -8.05 6.81 2.96
C SER A 8 -7.89 6.05 1.66
N ILE A 9 -8.92 5.33 1.25
CA ILE A 9 -8.89 4.45 0.07
C ILE A 9 -10.10 4.67 -0.82
N PHE A 10 -9.87 4.61 -2.12
CA PHE A 10 -10.88 4.38 -3.14
C PHE A 10 -10.44 3.19 -4.00
N SER A 11 -11.37 2.28 -4.27
CA SER A 11 -11.10 1.15 -5.17
C SER A 11 -12.37 0.71 -5.85
N LYS A 12 -12.34 0.74 -7.17
CA LYS A 12 -13.39 0.26 -8.06
C LYS A 12 -12.72 -0.36 -9.28
N ALA A 13 -12.87 -1.65 -9.43
CA ALA A 13 -12.28 -2.42 -10.54
C ALA A 13 -12.50 -1.74 -11.90
N LEU A 14 -11.47 -1.70 -12.75
CA LEU A 14 -11.40 -1.06 -14.07
C LEU A 14 -11.43 0.48 -14.08
N TYR A 15 -11.79 1.13 -12.97
CA TYR A 15 -11.96 2.59 -12.96
C TYR A 15 -10.85 3.31 -12.20
N SER A 16 -10.63 2.96 -10.94
CA SER A 16 -9.61 3.64 -10.14
C SER A 16 -9.32 2.90 -8.84
N SER A 17 -8.04 2.81 -8.49
CA SER A 17 -7.57 2.30 -7.21
C SER A 17 -6.43 3.19 -6.69
N TRP A 18 -6.53 3.60 -5.42
CA TRP A 18 -5.48 4.30 -4.70
C TRP A 18 -5.73 4.19 -3.18
N CYS A 19 -4.64 4.21 -2.42
CA CYS A 19 -4.69 4.16 -0.96
C CYS A 19 -3.68 5.13 -0.36
N TYR A 20 -4.14 6.12 0.41
CA TYR A 20 -3.32 7.14 1.05
C TYR A 20 -3.14 6.85 2.54
N VAL A 21 -1.88 6.80 2.98
CA VAL A 21 -1.45 6.61 4.38
C VAL A 21 -0.72 7.87 4.84
N PRO A 22 -1.42 8.85 5.42
CA PRO A 22 -0.88 10.18 5.74
C PRO A 22 0.28 10.17 6.73
N GLN A 23 0.29 9.26 7.72
CA GLN A 23 1.38 9.18 8.71
C GLN A 23 2.74 8.92 8.07
N HIS A 24 2.76 8.17 6.97
CA HIS A 24 3.98 7.84 6.23
C HIS A 24 4.14 8.68 4.95
N LYS A 25 3.16 9.56 4.65
CA LYS A 25 3.15 10.39 3.43
C LYS A 25 3.24 9.51 2.15
N ILE A 26 2.60 8.36 2.20
CA ILE A 26 2.60 7.33 1.14
C ILE A 26 1.25 7.31 0.45
N LEU A 27 1.29 7.23 -0.88
CA LEU A 27 0.19 6.84 -1.73
C LEU A 27 0.53 5.49 -2.38
N PHE A 28 -0.27 4.46 -2.16
CA PHE A 28 -0.21 3.20 -2.90
C PHE A 28 -1.16 3.29 -4.07
N ASP A 29 -0.65 3.03 -5.25
CA ASP A 29 -1.26 3.30 -6.54
C ASP A 29 -1.73 4.75 -6.71
N CYS A 30 -2.10 5.10 -7.91
CA CYS A 30 -2.49 6.45 -8.25
C CYS A 30 -3.53 6.45 -9.38
N GLY A 31 -4.68 5.85 -9.12
CA GLY A 31 -5.80 5.84 -10.04
C GLY A 31 -6.42 7.22 -10.24
N GLU A 32 -7.25 7.34 -11.24
CA GLU A 32 -7.94 8.59 -11.57
C GLU A 32 -8.78 9.10 -10.38
N GLY A 33 -8.87 10.42 -10.23
CA GLY A 33 -9.60 11.05 -9.13
C GLY A 33 -8.85 11.15 -7.80
N ALA A 34 -7.70 10.48 -7.61
CA ALA A 34 -6.88 10.58 -6.40
C ALA A 34 -6.56 12.04 -6.04
N ALA A 35 -6.20 12.86 -7.04
CA ALA A 35 -5.88 14.27 -6.82
C ALA A 35 -7.07 15.06 -6.25
N THR A 36 -8.26 14.85 -6.78
CA THR A 36 -9.48 15.54 -6.34
C THR A 36 -9.88 15.10 -4.92
N ALA A 37 -9.78 13.81 -4.64
CA ALA A 37 -10.19 13.26 -3.35
C ALA A 37 -9.23 13.64 -2.21
N ILE A 38 -7.92 13.56 -2.45
CA ILE A 38 -6.87 13.89 -1.45
C ILE A 38 -6.75 15.41 -1.25
N GLY A 39 -6.99 16.20 -2.30
CA GLY A 39 -7.06 17.65 -2.24
C GLY A 39 -5.79 18.29 -1.68
N ASN A 40 -5.94 19.17 -0.69
CA ASN A 40 -4.83 19.93 -0.11
C ASN A 40 -3.73 19.05 0.52
N SER A 41 -4.04 17.81 0.88
CA SER A 41 -3.06 16.88 1.48
C SER A 41 -2.06 16.34 0.46
N LEU A 42 -2.27 16.55 -0.85
CA LEU A 42 -1.32 16.16 -1.91
C LEU A 42 0.10 16.68 -1.68
N ALA A 43 0.24 17.89 -1.15
CA ALA A 43 1.54 18.49 -0.85
C ALA A 43 2.34 17.71 0.20
N ASN A 44 1.67 16.86 0.98
CA ASN A 44 2.31 16.03 2.01
C ASN A 44 2.76 14.67 1.47
N ILE A 45 2.32 14.25 0.28
CA ILE A 45 2.75 12.99 -0.31
C ILE A 45 4.21 13.13 -0.73
N GLU A 46 5.08 12.29 -0.19
CA GLU A 46 6.50 12.25 -0.53
C GLU A 46 6.85 10.98 -1.32
N ARG A 47 5.98 9.96 -1.28
CA ARG A 47 6.21 8.64 -1.89
C ARG A 47 4.95 8.11 -2.54
N ILE A 48 5.07 7.62 -3.77
CA ILE A 48 4.02 6.84 -4.45
C ILE A 48 4.61 5.46 -4.73
N PHE A 49 3.90 4.42 -4.38
CA PHE A 49 4.25 3.03 -4.68
C PHE A 49 3.22 2.46 -5.64
N ILE A 50 3.64 2.15 -6.85
CA ILE A 50 2.79 1.59 -7.91
C ILE A 50 2.86 0.06 -7.84
N GLY A 51 1.70 -0.60 -7.74
CA GLY A 51 1.61 -2.06 -7.73
C GLY A 51 1.90 -2.66 -9.11
N HIS A 52 1.32 -2.10 -10.16
CA HIS A 52 1.51 -2.51 -11.55
C HIS A 52 1.09 -1.40 -12.53
N ASN A 53 1.13 -1.67 -13.83
CA ASN A 53 0.99 -0.64 -14.87
C ASN A 53 -0.43 -0.44 -15.43
N HIS A 54 -1.47 -1.05 -14.87
CA HIS A 54 -2.82 -0.85 -15.37
C HIS A 54 -3.30 0.59 -15.18
N ALA A 55 -4.21 0.99 -16.05
CA ALA A 55 -4.71 2.36 -16.15
C ALA A 55 -5.38 2.84 -14.85
N ASP A 56 -6.19 2.01 -14.25
CA ASP A 56 -6.92 2.30 -13.01
C ASP A 56 -6.01 2.40 -11.77
N HIS A 57 -4.73 2.02 -11.88
CA HIS A 57 -3.70 2.17 -10.83
C HIS A 57 -2.73 3.32 -11.10
N THR A 58 -2.74 3.94 -12.30
CA THR A 58 -1.65 4.85 -12.70
C THR A 58 -2.10 6.17 -13.34
N LEU A 59 -3.28 6.23 -13.97
CA LEU A 59 -3.69 7.41 -14.75
C LEU A 59 -4.00 8.66 -13.91
N GLY A 60 -4.04 8.56 -12.60
CA GLY A 60 -4.11 9.71 -11.69
C GLY A 60 -2.78 10.47 -11.54
N LEU A 61 -1.64 9.87 -11.92
CA LEU A 61 -0.30 10.47 -11.76
C LEU A 61 -0.18 11.88 -12.37
N PRO A 62 -0.63 12.15 -13.62
CA PRO A 62 -0.54 13.49 -14.20
C PRO A 62 -1.26 14.55 -13.36
N SER A 63 -2.44 14.20 -12.83
CA SER A 63 -3.25 15.09 -12.01
C SER A 63 -2.63 15.29 -10.63
N VAL A 64 -2.16 14.22 -9.98
CA VAL A 64 -1.51 14.29 -8.67
C VAL A 64 -0.26 15.16 -8.74
N VAL A 65 0.60 14.95 -9.74
CA VAL A 65 1.83 15.74 -9.93
C VAL A 65 1.51 17.21 -10.17
N GLY A 66 0.57 17.51 -11.07
CA GLY A 66 0.18 18.88 -11.39
C GLY A 66 -0.50 19.61 -10.23
N CYS A 67 -1.45 18.97 -9.55
CA CYS A 67 -2.17 19.56 -8.41
C CYS A 67 -1.25 19.73 -7.20
N ARG A 68 -0.36 18.76 -6.94
CA ARG A 68 0.65 18.88 -5.89
C ARG A 68 1.52 20.11 -6.08
N ASN A 69 1.91 20.40 -7.31
CA ASN A 69 2.74 21.57 -7.67
C ASN A 69 2.08 22.90 -7.29
N SER A 70 0.76 22.96 -7.18
CA SER A 70 -0.03 24.14 -6.80
C SER A 70 -0.50 24.09 -5.33
N GLY A 71 -0.20 23.00 -4.62
CA GLY A 71 -0.67 22.73 -3.27
C GLY A 71 -0.06 23.65 -2.21
N ARG A 72 -0.74 23.73 -1.04
CA ARG A 72 -0.20 24.42 0.13
C ARG A 72 1.08 23.74 0.61
N GLY A 73 2.10 24.52 0.96
CA GLY A 73 3.41 24.00 1.40
C GLY A 73 4.43 23.80 0.29
N ILE A 74 4.02 24.00 -0.97
CA ILE A 74 4.95 24.11 -2.11
C ILE A 74 5.19 25.61 -2.37
N SER A 75 6.42 26.05 -2.22
CA SER A 75 6.80 27.43 -2.52
C SER A 75 6.57 27.75 -4.00
N ARG A 76 6.04 28.93 -4.27
CA ARG A 76 5.83 29.41 -5.64
C ARG A 76 7.06 30.04 -6.25
N ASN A 77 8.13 30.23 -5.48
CA ASN A 77 9.39 30.75 -5.98
C ASN A 77 10.14 29.65 -6.76
N LYS A 78 10.55 29.93 -7.99
CA LYS A 78 11.28 29.00 -8.85
C LYS A 78 12.66 28.64 -8.27
N ASP A 79 13.28 29.55 -7.52
CA ASP A 79 14.59 29.36 -6.92
C ASP A 79 14.56 28.38 -5.71
N THR A 80 13.37 27.92 -5.29
CA THR A 80 13.20 27.02 -4.16
C THR A 80 12.82 25.58 -4.56
N GLN A 81 13.01 25.19 -5.81
CA GLN A 81 12.67 23.85 -6.30
C GLN A 81 13.29 22.75 -5.44
N ASP A 82 14.56 22.90 -5.09
CA ASP A 82 15.29 21.93 -4.26
C ASP A 82 14.94 21.98 -2.77
N HIS A 83 14.26 23.02 -2.32
CA HIS A 83 13.81 23.18 -0.95
C HIS A 83 12.39 22.66 -0.70
N ASN A 84 11.61 22.47 -1.75
CA ASN A 84 10.29 21.85 -1.65
C ASN A 84 10.44 20.33 -1.46
N LYS A 85 9.49 19.76 -0.72
CA LYS A 85 9.47 18.31 -0.49
C LYS A 85 9.50 17.55 -1.81
N PRO A 86 10.47 16.65 -2.04
CA PRO A 86 10.54 15.86 -3.25
C PRO A 86 9.38 14.86 -3.33
N LEU A 87 9.17 14.30 -4.48
CA LEU A 87 8.29 13.17 -4.73
C LEU A 87 9.09 12.04 -5.33
N THR A 88 9.05 10.86 -4.70
CA THR A 88 9.63 9.64 -5.27
C THR A 88 8.51 8.68 -5.65
N ILE A 89 8.56 8.18 -6.89
CA ILE A 89 7.62 7.20 -7.43
C ILE A 89 8.37 5.89 -7.60
N TYR A 90 8.00 4.90 -6.80
CA TYR A 90 8.51 3.54 -6.84
C TYR A 90 7.58 2.69 -7.69
N TYR A 91 8.14 1.86 -8.57
CA TYR A 91 7.37 1.06 -9.50
C TYR A 91 8.07 -0.26 -9.85
N PRO A 92 7.33 -1.32 -10.24
CA PRO A 92 7.93 -2.59 -10.62
C PRO A 92 8.88 -2.42 -11.80
N LYS A 93 10.13 -2.87 -11.64
CA LYS A 93 11.25 -2.64 -12.57
C LYS A 93 10.95 -3.08 -14.00
N ASP A 94 10.24 -4.18 -14.17
CA ASP A 94 9.96 -4.76 -15.48
C ASP A 94 8.75 -4.12 -16.20
N ASN A 95 8.05 -3.20 -15.54
CA ASN A 95 6.91 -2.49 -16.11
C ASN A 95 7.35 -1.29 -16.98
N THR A 96 8.04 -1.58 -18.07
CA THR A 96 8.61 -0.56 -18.99
C THR A 96 7.54 0.32 -19.66
N HIS A 97 6.29 -0.15 -19.75
CA HIS A 97 5.16 0.67 -20.25
C HIS A 97 4.92 1.93 -19.42
N LEU A 98 5.29 1.93 -18.14
CA LEU A 98 5.20 3.12 -17.30
C LEU A 98 6.12 4.26 -17.76
N ASN A 99 7.21 3.97 -18.48
CA ASN A 99 8.13 4.99 -18.97
C ASN A 99 7.43 6.03 -19.86
N ALA A 100 6.53 5.59 -20.74
CA ALA A 100 5.76 6.51 -21.59
C ALA A 100 4.86 7.45 -20.75
N LEU A 101 4.25 6.93 -19.69
CA LEU A 101 3.47 7.75 -18.75
C LEU A 101 4.36 8.73 -17.99
N PHE A 102 5.54 8.30 -17.54
CA PHE A 102 6.49 9.17 -16.85
C PHE A 102 7.01 10.28 -17.76
N ASP A 103 7.33 9.97 -19.02
CA ASP A 103 7.74 10.97 -20.02
C ASP A 103 6.61 11.98 -20.27
N PHE A 104 5.37 11.53 -20.37
CA PHE A 104 4.21 12.42 -20.46
C PHE A 104 4.06 13.33 -19.25
N VAL A 105 4.14 12.77 -18.04
CA VAL A 105 4.05 13.52 -16.77
C VAL A 105 5.16 14.57 -16.69
N MET A 106 6.39 14.21 -17.01
CA MET A 106 7.53 15.13 -17.00
C MET A 106 7.47 16.16 -18.09
N GLY A 107 7.17 15.77 -19.33
CA GLY A 107 7.05 16.69 -20.47
C GLY A 107 5.98 17.76 -20.27
N ARG A 108 4.83 17.38 -19.71
CA ARG A 108 3.76 18.32 -19.39
C ARG A 108 4.13 19.33 -18.30
N ASN A 109 4.97 18.93 -17.33
CA ASN A 109 5.26 19.73 -16.14
C ASN A 109 6.66 20.40 -16.15
N SER A 110 7.51 20.08 -17.13
CA SER A 110 8.94 20.45 -17.14
C SER A 110 9.23 21.93 -16.89
N ASN A 111 8.38 22.83 -17.40
CA ASN A 111 8.62 24.28 -17.35
C ASN A 111 8.17 24.95 -16.04
N TYR A 112 7.42 24.26 -15.19
CA TYR A 112 6.86 24.86 -13.97
C TYR A 112 6.83 23.95 -12.76
N LEU A 113 7.48 22.81 -12.83
CA LEU A 113 7.60 21.92 -11.68
C LEU A 113 8.45 22.60 -10.58
N ARG A 114 7.91 22.64 -9.36
CA ARG A 114 8.48 23.34 -8.21
C ARG A 114 9.04 22.41 -7.15
N TYR A 115 9.19 21.14 -7.48
CA TYR A 115 9.79 20.12 -6.62
C TYR A 115 10.42 19.04 -7.48
N LYS A 116 11.37 18.33 -6.90
CA LYS A 116 12.06 17.23 -7.58
C LYS A 116 11.16 15.99 -7.61
N ILE A 117 11.09 15.35 -8.79
CA ILE A 117 10.49 14.02 -8.95
C ILE A 117 11.60 13.02 -9.29
N THR A 118 11.54 11.85 -8.67
CA THR A 118 12.44 10.73 -8.96
C THR A 118 11.61 9.48 -9.20
N PHE A 119 11.88 8.78 -10.30
CA PHE A 119 11.29 7.47 -10.60
C PHE A 119 12.31 6.40 -10.24
N VAL A 120 11.89 5.44 -9.41
CA VAL A 120 12.77 4.40 -8.86
C VAL A 120 12.18 3.04 -9.19
N PRO A 121 12.77 2.29 -10.12
CA PRO A 121 12.38 0.90 -10.37
C PRO A 121 12.78 0.03 -9.18
N ILE A 122 11.85 -0.82 -8.73
CA ILE A 122 12.04 -1.71 -7.58
C ILE A 122 11.60 -3.14 -7.92
N GLU A 123 12.07 -4.09 -7.11
CA GLU A 123 11.72 -5.50 -7.16
C GLU A 123 11.19 -5.96 -5.79
N ALA A 124 10.63 -7.15 -5.73
CA ALA A 124 10.30 -7.80 -4.45
C ALA A 124 11.54 -7.88 -3.55
N GLY A 125 11.34 -7.66 -2.27
CA GLY A 125 12.43 -7.53 -1.30
C GLY A 125 12.99 -6.12 -1.14
N PHE A 126 12.63 -5.15 -2.01
CA PHE A 126 12.93 -3.73 -1.77
C PHE A 126 12.34 -3.28 -0.43
N GLU A 127 13.14 -2.53 0.32
CA GLU A 127 12.74 -2.05 1.63
C GLU A 127 13.17 -0.58 1.80
N LEU A 128 12.27 0.22 2.38
CA LEU A 128 12.52 1.63 2.67
C LEU A 128 12.22 1.93 4.14
N ASP A 129 13.16 2.56 4.82
CA ASP A 129 12.99 3.08 6.18
C ASP A 129 12.05 4.29 6.18
N LEU A 130 10.98 4.20 6.97
CA LEU A 130 9.98 5.25 7.17
C LEU A 130 10.23 6.07 8.44
N GLY A 131 11.28 5.70 9.20
CA GLY A 131 11.57 6.23 10.52
C GLY A 131 10.83 5.48 11.64
N ASN A 132 11.21 5.77 12.89
CA ASN A 132 10.59 5.18 14.09
C ASN A 132 10.54 3.63 14.09
N LYS A 133 11.55 2.96 13.50
CA LYS A 133 11.64 1.51 13.31
C LYS A 133 10.53 0.94 12.42
N GLN A 134 9.90 1.76 11.61
CA GLN A 134 8.89 1.34 10.64
C GLN A 134 9.47 1.36 9.24
N TYR A 135 9.04 0.41 8.44
CA TYR A 135 9.56 0.16 7.10
C TYR A 135 8.40 -0.17 6.16
N VAL A 136 8.56 0.13 4.88
CA VAL A 136 7.73 -0.43 3.82
C VAL A 136 8.56 -1.41 3.01
N ARG A 137 8.01 -2.59 2.73
CA ARG A 137 8.64 -3.63 1.92
C ARG A 137 7.74 -4.03 0.77
N ALA A 138 8.35 -4.20 -0.41
CA ALA A 138 7.69 -4.76 -1.58
C ALA A 138 7.80 -6.30 -1.59
N PHE A 139 6.77 -6.98 -2.05
CA PHE A 139 6.74 -8.43 -2.23
C PHE A 139 6.00 -8.81 -3.52
N ASN A 140 6.23 -10.05 -4.01
CA ASN A 140 5.61 -10.50 -5.25
C ASN A 140 4.13 -10.80 -5.08
N MET A 141 3.36 -10.40 -6.09
CA MET A 141 1.99 -10.84 -6.32
C MET A 141 1.86 -11.34 -7.76
N SER A 142 0.95 -12.27 -7.98
CA SER A 142 0.61 -12.77 -9.32
C SER A 142 -0.69 -12.15 -9.79
N HIS A 143 -0.67 -11.48 -10.95
CA HIS A 143 -1.85 -10.87 -11.55
C HIS A 143 -1.99 -11.32 -13.00
N GLN A 144 -1.34 -10.67 -13.94
CA GLN A 144 -1.34 -11.07 -15.35
C GLN A 144 0.00 -11.69 -15.76
N LYS A 145 -0.04 -12.59 -16.73
CA LYS A 145 1.17 -13.15 -17.31
C LYS A 145 2.04 -12.04 -17.90
N ASN A 146 3.31 -12.04 -17.57
CA ASN A 146 4.30 -11.02 -18.00
C ASN A 146 4.07 -9.59 -17.48
N VAL A 147 3.25 -9.41 -16.47
CA VAL A 147 3.09 -8.14 -15.76
C VAL A 147 3.63 -8.30 -14.35
N SER A 148 4.75 -7.66 -14.06
CA SER A 148 5.32 -7.60 -12.72
C SER A 148 4.36 -6.85 -11.79
N THR A 149 3.88 -7.52 -10.76
CA THR A 149 2.95 -6.95 -9.79
C THR A 149 3.53 -7.05 -8.38
N LEU A 150 3.54 -5.92 -7.67
CA LEU A 150 4.06 -5.84 -6.31
C LEU A 150 2.95 -5.50 -5.31
N GLY A 151 2.92 -6.26 -4.22
CA GLY A 151 2.25 -5.87 -3.00
C GLY A 151 3.21 -5.15 -2.06
N TYR A 152 2.66 -4.47 -1.06
CA TYR A 152 3.43 -3.69 -0.11
C TYR A 152 2.99 -3.99 1.31
N VAL A 153 3.95 -4.13 2.24
CA VAL A 153 3.68 -4.27 3.66
C VAL A 153 4.42 -3.19 4.44
N ILE A 154 3.70 -2.49 5.32
CA ILE A 154 4.27 -1.61 6.34
C ILE A 154 4.40 -2.42 7.61
N TYR A 155 5.62 -2.49 8.16
CA TYR A 155 5.90 -3.21 9.39
C TYR A 155 6.74 -2.37 10.35
N GLU A 156 6.76 -2.78 11.60
CA GLU A 156 7.58 -2.19 12.67
C GLU A 156 8.49 -3.25 13.27
N ASN A 157 9.76 -2.94 13.43
CA ASN A 157 10.69 -3.77 14.18
C ASN A 157 10.44 -3.56 15.68
N ARG A 158 9.98 -4.62 16.35
CA ARG A 158 9.67 -4.65 17.78
C ARG A 158 10.54 -5.68 18.48
N ASN A 159 10.69 -5.48 19.80
CA ASN A 159 11.29 -6.48 20.66
C ASN A 159 10.22 -7.11 21.54
N ARG A 160 10.34 -8.40 21.77
CA ARG A 160 9.54 -9.14 22.75
C ARG A 160 10.45 -10.01 23.61
N LEU A 161 9.95 -10.37 24.77
CA LEU A 161 10.64 -11.32 25.65
C LEU A 161 10.69 -12.69 24.94
N LYS A 162 11.85 -13.34 24.96
CA LYS A 162 12.00 -14.69 24.43
C LYS A 162 11.15 -15.68 25.23
N PRO A 163 10.60 -16.74 24.61
CA PRO A 163 9.70 -17.69 25.26
C PRO A 163 10.25 -18.30 26.55
N GLU A 164 11.56 -18.60 26.60
CA GLU A 164 12.22 -19.18 27.76
C GLU A 164 12.27 -18.28 29.01
N PHE A 165 11.97 -16.99 28.86
CA PHE A 165 11.91 -16.01 29.93
C PHE A 165 10.48 -15.62 30.33
N LEU A 166 9.46 -16.13 29.65
CA LEU A 166 8.08 -15.91 30.03
C LEU A 166 7.81 -16.43 31.44
N GLY A 167 7.21 -15.62 32.32
CA GLY A 167 6.91 -15.96 33.69
C GLY A 167 8.10 -15.88 34.68
N LYS A 168 9.31 -15.53 34.21
CA LYS A 168 10.47 -15.33 35.08
C LYS A 168 10.51 -13.91 35.65
N ASN A 169 11.24 -13.76 36.80
CA ASN A 169 11.48 -12.46 37.42
C ASN A 169 12.55 -11.69 36.63
N ILE A 170 12.12 -10.93 35.63
CA ILE A 170 13.02 -10.18 34.71
C ILE A 170 13.90 -9.17 35.46
N PRO A 171 13.42 -8.38 36.45
CA PRO A 171 14.26 -7.50 37.23
C PRO A 171 15.42 -8.20 37.90
N GLU A 172 15.19 -9.38 38.43
CA GLU A 172 16.21 -10.21 39.09
C GLU A 172 17.26 -10.74 38.12
N LEU A 173 16.80 -11.21 36.93
CA LEU A 173 17.71 -11.68 35.88
C LEU A 173 18.63 -10.56 35.39
N LEU A 174 18.10 -9.35 35.20
CA LEU A 174 18.89 -8.18 34.82
C LEU A 174 19.88 -7.79 35.94
N LYS A 175 19.47 -7.84 37.23
CA LYS A 175 20.34 -7.57 38.35
C LYS A 175 21.47 -8.60 38.46
N ASN A 176 21.22 -9.83 38.06
CA ASN A 176 22.20 -10.93 38.03
C ASN A 176 23.10 -10.92 36.77
N GLY A 177 23.03 -9.84 35.95
CA GLY A 177 23.97 -9.61 34.86
C GLY A 177 23.48 -10.06 33.48
N LEU A 178 22.23 -10.56 33.32
CA LEU A 178 21.68 -10.78 32.01
C LEU A 178 21.43 -9.43 31.32
N SER A 179 21.86 -9.33 30.04
CA SER A 179 21.59 -8.14 29.24
C SER A 179 20.14 -8.14 28.71
N LYS A 180 19.60 -6.95 28.40
CA LYS A 180 18.29 -6.83 27.75
C LYS A 180 18.25 -7.57 26.40
N ASP A 181 19.35 -7.59 25.65
CA ASP A 181 19.42 -8.27 24.35
C ASP A 181 19.46 -9.79 24.51
N ALA A 182 20.00 -10.30 25.63
CA ALA A 182 19.98 -11.75 25.90
C ALA A 182 18.57 -12.28 26.14
N ILE A 183 17.69 -11.48 26.78
CA ILE A 183 16.34 -11.89 27.16
C ILE A 183 15.28 -11.53 26.11
N ASN A 184 15.58 -10.64 25.16
CA ASN A 184 14.66 -10.21 24.12
C ASN A 184 15.06 -10.77 22.76
N GLU A 185 14.07 -10.90 21.89
CA GLU A 185 14.24 -11.16 20.46
C GLU A 185 13.53 -10.09 19.65
N SER A 186 14.14 -9.69 18.54
CA SER A 186 13.51 -8.78 17.59
C SER A 186 12.55 -9.55 16.70
N TYR A 187 11.40 -8.96 16.39
CA TYR A 187 10.45 -9.49 15.44
C TYR A 187 9.81 -8.38 14.61
N ARG A 188 9.28 -8.73 13.43
CA ARG A 188 8.49 -7.84 12.60
C ARG A 188 7.03 -7.90 13.01
N ALA A 189 6.46 -6.74 13.33
CA ALA A 189 5.03 -6.58 13.53
C ALA A 189 4.45 -5.96 12.26
N ASN A 190 3.78 -6.74 11.42
CA ASN A 190 3.13 -6.27 10.22
C ASN A 190 1.91 -5.42 10.60
N LEU A 191 1.90 -4.15 10.20
CA LEU A 191 0.89 -3.18 10.58
C LEU A 191 -0.20 -3.07 9.51
N PHE A 192 0.20 -3.02 8.25
CA PHE A 192 -0.68 -2.79 7.13
C PHE A 192 -0.11 -3.44 5.87
N ALA A 193 -0.95 -4.05 5.04
CA ALA A 193 -0.57 -4.50 3.72
C ALA A 193 -1.56 -4.05 2.64
N TYR A 194 -1.03 -3.76 1.46
CA TYR A 194 -1.75 -3.37 0.26
C TYR A 194 -1.53 -4.41 -0.83
N CYS A 195 -2.60 -5.14 -1.18
CA CYS A 195 -2.57 -6.31 -2.07
C CYS A 195 -3.71 -6.22 -3.08
N LEU A 196 -3.65 -5.24 -3.99
CA LEU A 196 -4.63 -5.11 -5.08
C LEU A 196 -4.09 -5.66 -6.38
N ASP A 197 -5.03 -6.22 -7.14
CA ASP A 197 -4.84 -6.90 -8.41
C ASP A 197 -3.90 -8.11 -8.28
N ALA A 198 -4.49 -9.17 -7.74
CA ALA A 198 -3.81 -10.45 -7.60
C ALA A 198 -4.80 -11.62 -7.64
N TYR A 199 -4.32 -12.77 -8.11
CA TYR A 199 -4.99 -14.06 -7.95
C TYR A 199 -4.17 -15.02 -7.08
N ASP A 200 -2.92 -14.65 -6.78
CA ASP A 200 -2.02 -15.40 -5.91
C ASP A 200 -0.98 -14.46 -5.28
N ILE A 201 -0.52 -14.80 -4.10
CA ILE A 201 0.55 -14.09 -3.39
C ILE A 201 1.64 -15.11 -3.06
N PRO A 202 2.64 -15.30 -3.95
CA PRO A 202 3.74 -16.24 -3.72
C PRO A 202 4.47 -16.00 -2.39
N ASP A 203 4.59 -14.74 -2.01
CA ASP A 203 5.25 -14.30 -0.77
C ASP A 203 4.23 -14.08 0.37
N ALA A 204 3.19 -14.92 0.51
CA ALA A 204 2.12 -14.75 1.51
C ALA A 204 2.61 -14.74 2.97
N ASP A 205 3.81 -15.25 3.25
CA ASP A 205 4.48 -15.13 4.54
C ASP A 205 4.69 -13.67 4.96
N GLN A 206 4.79 -12.73 4.00
CA GLN A 206 4.86 -11.29 4.25
C GLN A 206 3.59 -10.72 4.91
N LEU A 207 2.47 -11.43 4.82
CA LEU A 207 1.21 -11.07 5.48
C LEU A 207 1.07 -11.64 6.90
N THR A 208 2.01 -12.47 7.35
CA THR A 208 1.90 -13.19 8.63
C THR A 208 1.56 -12.26 9.78
N GLY A 209 0.41 -12.51 10.41
CA GLY A 209 -0.10 -11.77 11.57
C GLY A 209 -0.36 -10.29 11.31
N CYS A 210 -0.46 -9.86 10.05
CA CYS A 210 -0.70 -8.46 9.68
C CYS A 210 -1.97 -7.93 10.35
N LYS A 211 -1.90 -6.68 10.85
CA LYS A 211 -3.03 -6.08 11.54
C LYS A 211 -4.17 -5.76 10.58
N ASP A 212 -3.88 -5.05 9.51
CA ASP A 212 -4.86 -4.59 8.52
C ASP A 212 -4.36 -4.93 7.11
N VAL A 213 -5.17 -5.57 6.27
CA VAL A 213 -4.84 -5.91 4.88
C VAL A 213 -5.94 -5.43 3.96
N ILE A 214 -5.58 -4.65 2.94
CA ILE A 214 -6.44 -4.39 1.79
C ILE A 214 -6.16 -5.48 0.77
N MET A 215 -7.21 -6.21 0.37
CA MET A 215 -7.09 -7.41 -0.45
C MET A 215 -7.96 -7.32 -1.69
N ASP A 216 -7.43 -7.76 -2.82
CA ASP A 216 -8.22 -7.97 -4.04
C ASP A 216 -9.37 -8.95 -3.76
N CYS A 217 -10.57 -8.53 -4.11
CA CYS A 217 -11.80 -9.31 -4.03
C CYS A 217 -12.69 -8.96 -5.22
N THR A 218 -12.12 -9.10 -6.41
CA THR A 218 -12.79 -8.68 -7.65
C THR A 218 -13.99 -9.53 -7.97
N PHE A 219 -13.92 -10.85 -7.71
CA PHE A 219 -14.99 -11.78 -8.05
C PHE A 219 -15.67 -12.39 -6.84
N VAL A 220 -16.98 -12.60 -6.95
CA VAL A 220 -17.74 -13.39 -5.97
C VAL A 220 -17.54 -14.88 -6.24
N ASN A 221 -17.71 -15.31 -7.49
CA ASN A 221 -17.60 -16.72 -7.89
C ASN A 221 -16.45 -16.91 -8.87
N ALA A 222 -15.82 -18.09 -8.83
CA ALA A 222 -14.73 -18.45 -9.76
C ALA A 222 -15.21 -18.56 -11.22
N GLU A 223 -16.46 -18.94 -11.44
CA GLU A 223 -17.08 -19.07 -12.77
C GLU A 223 -17.30 -17.72 -13.46
N ASP A 224 -17.27 -16.63 -12.72
CA ASP A 224 -17.47 -15.27 -13.26
C ASP A 224 -16.20 -14.69 -13.91
N ARG A 225 -15.06 -15.37 -13.80
CA ARG A 225 -13.79 -14.91 -14.38
C ARG A 225 -13.43 -15.71 -15.64
N ASP A 226 -13.07 -15.00 -16.70
CA ASP A 226 -12.62 -15.59 -17.95
C ASP A 226 -11.18 -16.14 -17.83
N ASP A 227 -10.32 -15.43 -17.08
CA ASP A 227 -8.94 -15.77 -16.78
C ASP A 227 -8.65 -15.64 -15.27
N THR A 228 -7.71 -16.46 -14.76
CA THR A 228 -7.27 -16.34 -13.37
C THR A 228 -6.31 -15.13 -13.24
N THR A 229 -6.87 -13.96 -13.02
CA THR A 229 -6.14 -12.68 -12.87
C THR A 229 -6.40 -11.99 -11.55
N HIS A 230 -7.52 -12.31 -10.89
CA HIS A 230 -7.95 -11.71 -9.62
C HIS A 230 -8.49 -12.77 -8.67
N PHE A 231 -8.43 -12.49 -7.38
CA PHE A 231 -9.05 -13.34 -6.36
C PHE A 231 -10.57 -13.31 -6.42
N THR A 232 -11.16 -14.45 -6.06
CA THR A 232 -12.50 -14.46 -5.49
C THR A 232 -12.45 -14.05 -4.02
N ILE A 233 -13.61 -13.64 -3.47
CA ILE A 233 -13.71 -13.27 -2.05
C ILE A 233 -13.25 -14.43 -1.16
N ASP A 234 -13.67 -15.65 -1.45
CA ASP A 234 -13.36 -16.83 -0.62
C ASP A 234 -11.87 -17.21 -0.69
N GLU A 235 -11.24 -17.08 -1.87
CA GLU A 235 -9.80 -17.27 -2.02
C GLU A 235 -9.01 -16.23 -1.20
N ALA A 236 -9.42 -14.96 -1.27
CA ALA A 236 -8.81 -13.87 -0.50
C ALA A 236 -8.96 -14.08 1.02
N ILE A 237 -10.14 -14.48 1.47
CA ILE A 237 -10.40 -14.85 2.88
C ILE A 237 -9.48 -15.98 3.31
N LYS A 238 -9.33 -17.01 2.48
CA LYS A 238 -8.45 -18.14 2.79
C LYS A 238 -7.00 -17.71 2.97
N VAL A 239 -6.46 -16.92 2.05
CA VAL A 239 -5.08 -16.41 2.15
C VAL A 239 -4.89 -15.59 3.43
N CYS A 240 -5.80 -14.68 3.73
CA CYS A 240 -5.72 -13.85 4.94
C CYS A 240 -5.83 -14.69 6.22
N LYS A 241 -6.69 -15.70 6.24
CA LYS A 241 -6.87 -16.61 7.37
C LYS A 241 -5.62 -17.47 7.60
N ASP A 242 -5.06 -18.05 6.55
CA ASP A 242 -3.87 -18.89 6.62
C ASP A 242 -2.65 -18.08 7.09
N ALA A 243 -2.54 -16.80 6.69
CA ALA A 243 -1.52 -15.88 7.18
C ALA A 243 -1.80 -15.31 8.58
N GLY A 244 -2.94 -15.59 9.19
CA GLY A 244 -3.31 -15.08 10.51
C GLY A 244 -3.55 -13.57 10.55
N VAL A 245 -3.98 -12.97 9.44
CA VAL A 245 -4.36 -11.56 9.32
C VAL A 245 -5.47 -11.23 10.31
N LYS A 246 -5.39 -10.07 10.96
CA LYS A 246 -6.35 -9.68 12.00
C LYS A 246 -7.61 -9.05 11.42
N LYS A 247 -7.44 -8.23 10.39
CA LYS A 247 -8.56 -7.58 9.71
C LYS A 247 -8.28 -7.47 8.21
N MET A 248 -9.20 -7.99 7.42
CA MET A 248 -9.20 -7.89 5.96
C MET A 248 -10.23 -6.85 5.51
N TYR A 249 -9.83 -6.02 4.56
CA TYR A 249 -10.70 -5.12 3.83
C TYR A 249 -10.77 -5.58 2.39
N ALA A 250 -11.94 -6.01 1.95
CA ALA A 250 -12.18 -6.45 0.58
C ALA A 250 -12.34 -5.25 -0.35
N ALA A 251 -11.50 -5.16 -1.36
CA ALA A 251 -11.46 -4.07 -2.31
C ALA A 251 -11.52 -4.57 -3.75
N HIS A 252 -11.56 -3.67 -4.72
CA HIS A 252 -11.53 -3.97 -6.16
C HIS A 252 -12.71 -4.78 -6.68
N LEU A 253 -13.88 -4.69 -6.02
CA LEU A 253 -15.07 -5.44 -6.43
C LEU A 253 -15.50 -5.07 -7.86
N SER A 254 -15.75 -6.09 -8.69
CA SER A 254 -16.23 -5.90 -10.07
C SER A 254 -17.60 -5.24 -10.08
N GLY A 255 -17.77 -4.28 -11.01
CA GLY A 255 -19.03 -3.56 -11.20
C GLY A 255 -20.19 -4.43 -11.69
N ARG A 256 -19.97 -5.72 -11.95
CA ARG A 256 -21.04 -6.68 -12.30
C ARG A 256 -21.91 -7.08 -11.10
N TYR A 257 -21.42 -6.84 -9.88
CA TYR A 257 -22.12 -7.20 -8.65
C TYR A 257 -22.74 -5.98 -7.98
N ASP A 258 -23.90 -6.16 -7.35
CA ASP A 258 -24.44 -5.18 -6.41
C ASP A 258 -23.62 -5.19 -5.12
N TYR A 259 -22.97 -4.08 -4.82
CA TYR A 259 -22.12 -3.94 -3.64
C TYR A 259 -22.86 -4.26 -2.33
N ASN A 260 -24.10 -3.79 -2.19
CA ASN A 260 -24.85 -3.96 -0.94
C ASN A 260 -25.26 -5.42 -0.73
N GLU A 261 -25.60 -6.11 -1.83
CA GLU A 261 -25.93 -7.53 -1.79
C GLU A 261 -24.71 -8.37 -1.41
N VAL A 262 -23.55 -8.11 -2.05
CA VAL A 262 -22.30 -8.80 -1.72
C VAL A 262 -21.92 -8.56 -0.27
N ALA A 263 -21.91 -7.30 0.19
CA ALA A 263 -21.54 -6.98 1.57
C ALA A 263 -22.48 -7.63 2.60
N LYS A 264 -23.75 -7.82 2.26
CA LYS A 264 -24.72 -8.52 3.11
C LYS A 264 -24.43 -10.02 3.22
N ASN A 265 -23.94 -10.62 2.14
CA ASN A 265 -23.64 -12.06 2.10
C ASN A 265 -22.33 -12.41 2.85
N TYR A 266 -21.46 -11.43 3.11
CA TYR A 266 -20.20 -11.59 3.85
C TYR A 266 -20.14 -10.63 5.06
N PRO A 267 -20.99 -10.83 6.09
CA PRO A 267 -21.16 -9.87 7.18
C PRO A 267 -19.90 -9.65 8.04
N ASP A 268 -18.98 -10.62 8.05
CA ASP A 268 -17.71 -10.56 8.81
C ASP A 268 -16.59 -9.84 8.05
N ILE A 269 -16.82 -9.47 6.78
CA ILE A 269 -15.83 -8.81 5.93
C ILE A 269 -16.19 -7.32 5.77
N THR A 270 -15.19 -6.47 5.95
CA THR A 270 -15.34 -5.04 5.66
C THR A 270 -15.03 -4.78 4.19
N PHE A 271 -16.03 -4.44 3.41
CA PHE A 271 -15.88 -4.07 2.00
C PHE A 271 -15.57 -2.58 1.83
N ILE A 272 -14.63 -2.27 0.95
CA ILE A 272 -14.40 -0.91 0.46
C ILE A 272 -15.56 -0.54 -0.47
N ASN A 273 -16.30 0.51 -0.10
CA ASN A 273 -17.40 0.98 -0.92
C ASN A 273 -16.87 1.62 -2.22
N PRO A 274 -17.24 1.09 -3.41
CA PRO A 274 -16.68 1.53 -4.70
C PRO A 274 -17.28 2.85 -5.21
N TYR A 275 -18.16 3.49 -4.44
CA TYR A 275 -18.85 4.73 -4.81
C TYR A 275 -18.40 5.95 -4.00
N LYS A 276 -17.51 5.78 -3.03
CA LYS A 276 -16.99 6.85 -2.18
C LYS A 276 -15.58 6.56 -1.67
N VAL A 277 -14.92 7.60 -1.20
CA VAL A 277 -13.68 7.43 -0.41
C VAL A 277 -14.02 6.81 0.94
N ASN A 278 -13.27 5.79 1.32
CA ASN A 278 -13.40 5.12 2.61
C ASN A 278 -12.25 5.54 3.52
N ASN A 279 -12.57 5.84 4.78
CA ASN A 279 -11.57 6.12 5.82
C ASN A 279 -11.59 4.98 6.84
N LEU A 280 -10.43 4.38 7.07
CA LEU A 280 -10.23 3.18 7.88
C LEU A 280 -9.40 3.50 9.12
#